data_dca93ab487eba648d1e3e74f7bcfa5c9
#
_entry.id   dca93ab487eba648d1e3e74f7bcfa5c9
#
_cell.length_a   1.000
_cell.length_b   1.000
_cell.length_c   1.000
_cell.angle_alpha   90.00
_cell.angle_beta   90.00
_cell.angle_gamma   90.00
#
_symmetry.space_group_name_H-M   'P 1'
#
loop_
_entity.id
_entity.type
_entity.pdbx_description
1 polymer ?
#
loop_
_entity_poly.entity_id
_entity_poly.type
_entity_poly.pdbx_seq_one_letter_code
_entity_poly.pdbx_strand_id
1 'polypeptide(L)'
;MEAEQAIREKLIQLLARRDYSARELISRLASKFDPELVEQVLDGLVQQGLQSDYRFADSLVRGRISQGHGPIRIQSELKQKGIAQDLIQQALADHPVDWFEQALNPFRRRFGDHQTTDLK
;
A
#
# COMPACT_ATOMS: atom_id res chain seq x y z
N MET A 1 15.11 -24.36 -7.04
CA MET A 1 14.13 -25.38 -6.70
C MET A 1 12.78 -25.01 -7.23
N GLU A 2 11.98 -26.02 -7.51
CA GLU A 2 10.72 -25.80 -8.19
C GLU A 2 9.73 -24.96 -7.41
N ALA A 3 9.66 -25.22 -6.09
CA ALA A 3 8.71 -24.44 -5.27
C ALA A 3 9.12 -22.97 -5.18
N GLU A 4 10.40 -22.71 -5.01
CA GLU A 4 10.89 -21.35 -4.96
C GLU A 4 10.62 -20.62 -6.27
N GLN A 5 10.85 -21.29 -7.39
CA GLN A 5 10.62 -20.69 -8.69
C GLN A 5 9.14 -20.39 -8.89
N ALA A 6 8.28 -21.33 -8.50
CA ALA A 6 6.84 -21.13 -8.63
C ALA A 6 6.35 -19.95 -7.78
N ILE A 7 6.87 -19.84 -6.56
CA ILE A 7 6.53 -18.73 -5.68
C ILE A 7 6.99 -17.42 -6.30
N ARG A 8 8.23 -17.38 -6.78
CA ARG A 8 8.77 -16.16 -7.36
C ARG A 8 7.95 -15.68 -8.55
N GLU A 9 7.59 -16.61 -9.43
CA GLU A 9 6.80 -16.26 -10.60
C GLU A 9 5.43 -15.72 -10.20
N LYS A 10 4.81 -16.33 -9.21
CA LYS A 10 3.50 -15.88 -8.75
C LYS A 10 3.57 -14.49 -8.12
N LEU A 11 4.59 -14.26 -7.31
CA LEU A 11 4.77 -12.95 -6.68
C LEU A 11 5.00 -11.86 -7.73
N ILE A 12 5.83 -12.17 -8.72
CA ILE A 12 6.11 -11.20 -9.78
C ILE A 12 4.85 -10.89 -10.58
N GLN A 13 4.03 -11.91 -10.86
CA GLN A 13 2.77 -11.70 -11.56
C GLN A 13 1.84 -10.76 -10.79
N LEU A 14 1.75 -10.95 -9.48
CA LEU A 14 0.90 -10.11 -8.66
C LEU A 14 1.42 -8.69 -8.61
N LEU A 15 2.73 -8.53 -8.40
CA LEU A 15 3.33 -7.21 -8.29
C LEU A 15 3.32 -6.46 -9.62
N ALA A 16 3.23 -7.17 -10.73
CA ALA A 16 3.12 -6.51 -12.03
C ALA A 16 1.77 -5.81 -12.20
N ARG A 17 0.77 -6.21 -11.43
CA ARG A 17 -0.57 -5.62 -11.52
C ARG A 17 -0.72 -4.39 -10.65
N ARG A 18 -0.21 -4.46 -9.43
CA ARG A 18 -0.27 -3.34 -8.49
C ARG A 18 0.70 -3.59 -7.35
N ASP A 19 0.89 -2.59 -6.52
CA ASP A 19 1.67 -2.78 -5.30
C ASP A 19 0.86 -3.61 -4.30
N TYR A 20 1.55 -4.46 -3.58
CA TYR A 20 1.00 -5.28 -2.50
C TYR A 20 1.91 -5.13 -1.30
N SER A 21 1.34 -5.18 -0.10
CA SER A 21 2.16 -5.28 1.10
C SER A 21 2.73 -6.69 1.20
N ALA A 22 3.85 -6.82 1.93
CA ALA A 22 4.47 -8.13 2.12
C ALA A 22 3.49 -9.10 2.77
N ARG A 23 2.75 -8.63 3.78
CA ARG A 23 1.79 -9.49 4.48
C ARG A 23 0.69 -9.98 3.55
N GLU A 24 0.20 -9.11 2.66
CA GLU A 24 -0.81 -9.51 1.69
C GLU A 24 -0.31 -10.64 0.81
N LEU A 25 0.93 -10.52 0.34
CA LEU A 25 1.49 -11.53 -0.55
C LEU A 25 1.67 -12.85 0.16
N ILE A 26 2.18 -12.82 1.39
CA ILE A 26 2.37 -14.04 2.16
C ILE A 26 1.03 -14.72 2.42
N SER A 27 0.02 -13.94 2.82
CA SER A 27 -1.32 -14.48 3.08
C SER A 27 -1.92 -15.11 1.83
N ARG A 28 -1.71 -14.47 0.70
CA ARG A 28 -2.29 -14.92 -0.55
C ARG A 28 -1.74 -16.27 -0.98
N LEU A 29 -0.46 -16.52 -0.71
CA LEU A 29 0.18 -17.75 -1.13
C LEU A 29 0.21 -18.81 -0.04
N ALA A 30 -0.27 -18.49 1.17
CA ALA A 30 -0.18 -19.41 2.32
C ALA A 30 -1.00 -20.68 2.12
N SER A 31 -2.03 -20.64 1.28
CA SER A 31 -2.86 -21.82 1.04
C SER A 31 -2.19 -22.85 0.15
N LYS A 32 -1.17 -22.45 -0.61
CA LYS A 32 -0.52 -23.35 -1.57
C LYS A 32 0.93 -23.60 -1.28
N PHE A 33 1.59 -22.71 -0.54
CA PHE A 33 3.02 -22.80 -0.30
C PHE A 33 3.31 -22.58 1.16
N ASP A 34 4.46 -23.11 1.61
CA ASP A 34 4.95 -22.91 2.96
C ASP A 34 5.22 -21.41 3.18
N PRO A 35 4.58 -20.78 4.19
CA PRO A 35 4.78 -19.35 4.42
C PRO A 35 6.23 -18.93 4.63
N GLU A 36 7.04 -19.78 5.28
CA GLU A 36 8.44 -19.47 5.49
C GLU A 36 9.20 -19.40 4.17
N LEU A 37 8.87 -20.28 3.26
CA LEU A 37 9.51 -20.27 1.95
C LEU A 37 9.07 -19.06 1.15
N VAL A 38 7.78 -18.71 1.23
CA VAL A 38 7.28 -17.51 0.59
C VAL A 38 8.02 -16.28 1.09
N GLU A 39 8.23 -16.21 2.41
CA GLU A 39 8.93 -15.09 3.02
C GLU A 39 10.36 -14.98 2.52
N GLN A 40 11.05 -16.12 2.42
CA GLN A 40 12.41 -16.11 1.90
C GLN A 40 12.51 -15.61 0.48
N VAL A 41 11.61 -16.09 -0.38
CA VAL A 41 11.60 -15.65 -1.77
C VAL A 41 11.25 -14.17 -1.85
N LEU A 42 10.29 -13.74 -1.05
CA LEU A 42 9.87 -12.36 -1.04
C LEU A 42 11.00 -11.42 -0.60
N ASP A 43 11.79 -11.85 0.39
CA ASP A 43 12.93 -11.04 0.83
C ASP A 43 13.88 -10.74 -0.33
N GLY A 44 14.08 -11.71 -1.21
CA GLY A 44 14.90 -11.49 -2.39
C GLY A 44 14.31 -10.44 -3.32
N LEU A 45 12.99 -10.46 -3.46
CA LEU A 45 12.32 -9.46 -4.31
C LEU A 45 12.39 -8.08 -3.69
N VAL A 46 12.31 -8.00 -2.36
CA VAL A 46 12.47 -6.72 -1.67
C VAL A 46 13.84 -6.13 -1.96
N GLN A 47 14.87 -6.95 -1.89
CA GLN A 47 16.23 -6.48 -2.15
C GLN A 47 16.41 -6.02 -3.58
N GLN A 48 15.66 -6.60 -4.50
CA GLN A 48 15.70 -6.20 -5.90
C GLN A 48 14.81 -4.99 -6.20
N GLY A 49 14.09 -4.51 -5.19
CA GLY A 49 13.21 -3.35 -5.38
C GLY A 49 11.87 -3.67 -6.02
N LEU A 50 11.55 -4.94 -6.16
CA LEU A 50 10.29 -5.33 -6.79
C LEU A 50 9.11 -5.26 -5.83
N GLN A 51 9.36 -5.33 -4.53
CA GLN A 51 8.34 -5.18 -3.51
C GLN A 51 8.80 -4.18 -2.47
N SER A 52 7.91 -3.31 -2.02
CA SER A 52 8.22 -2.30 -1.02
C SER A 52 6.95 -1.96 -0.24
N ASP A 53 6.99 -2.17 1.07
CA ASP A 53 5.88 -1.79 1.93
C ASP A 53 5.70 -0.27 1.95
N TYR A 54 6.80 0.48 1.83
CA TYR A 54 6.66 1.93 1.76
C TYR A 54 5.94 2.35 0.48
N ARG A 55 6.31 1.77 -0.65
CA ARG A 55 5.65 2.11 -1.91
C ARG A 55 4.17 1.75 -1.87
N PHE A 56 3.84 0.61 -1.25
CA PHE A 56 2.45 0.23 -1.05
C PHE A 56 1.73 1.27 -0.18
N ALA A 57 2.34 1.66 0.94
CA ALA A 57 1.75 2.63 1.85
C ALA A 57 1.56 3.98 1.16
N ASP A 58 2.57 4.42 0.42
CA ASP A 58 2.50 5.68 -0.30
C ASP A 58 1.33 5.71 -1.27
N SER A 59 1.19 4.65 -2.04
CA SER A 59 0.12 4.54 -3.03
C SER A 59 -1.26 4.53 -2.35
N LEU A 60 -1.38 3.79 -1.24
CA LEU A 60 -2.64 3.71 -0.52
C LEU A 60 -3.02 5.05 0.08
N VAL A 61 -2.06 5.74 0.70
CA VAL A 61 -2.32 7.05 1.29
C VAL A 61 -2.83 8.01 0.22
N ARG A 62 -2.17 8.07 -0.92
CA ARG A 62 -2.60 8.96 -2.00
C ARG A 62 -4.02 8.65 -2.45
N GLY A 63 -4.31 7.37 -2.64
CA GLY A 63 -5.64 6.99 -3.11
C GLY A 63 -6.73 7.28 -2.09
N ARG A 64 -6.44 7.08 -0.80
CA ARG A 64 -7.43 7.30 0.24
C ARG A 64 -7.68 8.78 0.50
N ILE A 65 -6.63 9.60 0.40
CA ILE A 65 -6.79 11.04 0.49
C ILE A 65 -7.74 11.51 -0.62
N SER A 66 -7.52 11.02 -1.83
CA SER A 66 -8.36 11.35 -2.97
C SER A 66 -9.80 10.96 -2.74
N GLN A 67 -10.05 9.87 -2.00
CA GLN A 67 -11.38 9.42 -1.66
C GLN A 67 -11.97 10.12 -0.44
N GLY A 68 -11.21 10.98 0.20
CA GLY A 68 -11.70 11.76 1.34
C GLY A 68 -11.55 11.08 2.69
N HIS A 69 -10.73 10.03 2.78
CA HIS A 69 -10.51 9.36 4.06
C HIS A 69 -9.60 10.20 4.96
N GLY A 70 -9.88 10.19 6.26
CA GLY A 70 -9.03 10.88 7.23
C GLY A 70 -7.84 10.05 7.66
N PRO A 71 -6.91 10.65 8.42
CA PRO A 71 -5.66 9.98 8.78
C PRO A 71 -5.86 8.76 9.67
N ILE A 72 -6.82 8.81 10.59
CA ILE A 72 -7.07 7.68 11.50
C ILE A 72 -7.49 6.45 10.70
N ARG A 73 -8.39 6.64 9.74
CA ARG A 73 -8.88 5.56 8.92
C ARG A 73 -7.77 4.99 8.04
N ILE A 74 -6.94 5.85 7.49
CA ILE A 74 -5.82 5.42 6.65
C ILE A 74 -4.82 4.62 7.47
N GLN A 75 -4.49 5.11 8.68
CA GLN A 75 -3.57 4.38 9.57
C GLN A 75 -4.11 3.00 9.90
N SER A 76 -5.40 2.92 10.20
CA SER A 76 -6.02 1.65 10.55
C SER A 76 -5.92 0.66 9.39
N GLU A 77 -6.17 1.12 8.19
CA GLU A 77 -6.08 0.26 7.02
C GLU A 77 -4.66 -0.22 6.80
N LEU A 78 -3.67 0.67 6.94
CA LEU A 78 -2.29 0.29 6.76
C LEU A 78 -1.84 -0.74 7.80
N LYS A 79 -2.31 -0.59 9.04
CA LYS A 79 -2.00 -1.57 10.07
C LYS A 79 -2.57 -2.95 9.72
N GLN A 80 -3.77 -2.97 9.18
CA GLN A 80 -4.39 -4.23 8.77
C GLN A 80 -3.60 -4.89 7.65
N LYS A 81 -2.92 -4.11 6.84
CA LYS A 81 -2.10 -4.64 5.76
C LYS A 81 -0.70 -5.02 6.22
N GLY A 82 -0.42 -4.87 7.51
CA GLY A 82 0.85 -5.30 8.07
C GLY A 82 1.99 -4.31 7.91
N ILE A 83 1.67 -3.04 7.68
CA ILE A 83 2.70 -2.02 7.50
C ILE A 83 3.23 -1.59 8.86
N ALA A 84 4.56 -1.49 8.99
CA ALA A 84 5.19 -1.07 10.22
C ALA A 84 4.84 0.38 10.55
N GLN A 85 4.75 0.68 11.84
CA GLN A 85 4.30 1.99 12.31
C GLN A 85 5.16 3.14 11.77
N ASP A 86 6.47 2.95 11.72
CA ASP A 86 7.35 4.00 11.21
C ASP A 86 7.09 4.30 9.74
N LEU A 87 6.79 3.27 8.95
CA LEU A 87 6.45 3.49 7.55
C LEU A 87 5.11 4.18 7.39
N ILE A 88 4.16 3.86 8.26
CA ILE A 88 2.86 4.52 8.25
C ILE A 88 3.04 6.02 8.49
N GLN A 89 3.81 6.36 9.52
CA GLN A 89 4.03 7.76 9.85
C GLN A 89 4.76 8.49 8.72
N GLN A 90 5.75 7.83 8.13
CA GLN A 90 6.49 8.43 7.03
C GLN A 90 5.60 8.67 5.82
N ALA A 91 4.77 7.70 5.47
CA ALA A 91 3.88 7.85 4.31
C ALA A 91 2.89 9.00 4.53
N LEU A 92 2.36 9.13 5.74
CA LEU A 92 1.45 10.22 6.04
C LEU A 92 2.16 11.56 6.01
N ALA A 93 3.40 11.61 6.52
CA ALA A 93 4.17 12.86 6.51
C ALA A 93 4.54 13.28 5.09
N ASP A 94 4.72 12.31 4.19
CA ASP A 94 5.07 12.62 2.81
C ASP A 94 3.88 13.14 1.99
N HIS A 95 2.68 13.06 2.57
CA HIS A 95 1.48 13.57 1.92
C HIS A 95 0.74 14.53 2.87
N PRO A 96 1.32 15.70 3.11
CA PRO A 96 0.70 16.64 4.03
C PRO A 96 -0.63 17.16 3.47
N VAL A 97 -1.65 17.10 4.30
CA VAL A 97 -3.01 17.48 3.94
C VAL A 97 -3.62 18.24 5.09
N ASP A 98 -4.41 19.26 4.78
CA ASP A 98 -5.23 19.91 5.80
C ASP A 98 -6.44 19.01 6.03
N TRP A 99 -6.30 18.09 6.96
CA TRP A 99 -7.35 17.12 7.24
C TRP A 99 -8.64 17.78 7.72
N PHE A 100 -8.48 18.86 8.47
CA PHE A 100 -9.63 19.57 9.00
C PHE A 100 -10.44 20.22 7.88
N GLU A 101 -9.76 20.92 7.00
CA GLU A 101 -10.42 21.57 5.87
C GLU A 101 -11.05 20.54 4.94
N GLN A 102 -10.38 19.43 4.72
CA GLN A 102 -10.90 18.38 3.87
C GLN A 102 -12.19 17.81 4.44
N ALA A 103 -12.25 17.62 5.74
CA ALA A 103 -13.45 17.08 6.39
C ALA A 103 -14.62 18.06 6.30
N LEU A 104 -14.35 19.35 6.36
CA LEU A 104 -15.38 20.37 6.33
C LEU A 104 -15.86 20.72 4.93
N ASN A 105 -15.17 20.25 3.91
CA ASN A 105 -15.49 20.62 2.54
C ASN A 105 -15.58 19.38 1.65
N PRO A 106 -16.66 18.60 1.81
CA PRO A 106 -16.83 17.38 1.02
C PRO A 106 -16.98 17.66 -0.48
N PHE A 107 -17.54 18.81 -0.82
CA PHE A 107 -17.69 19.19 -2.22
C PHE A 107 -16.31 19.37 -2.87
N ARG A 108 -15.42 20.06 -2.17
CA ARG A 108 -14.07 20.26 -2.66
C ARG A 108 -13.34 18.93 -2.84
N ARG A 109 -13.51 18.04 -1.89
CA ARG A 109 -12.94 16.70 -1.96
C ARG A 109 -13.37 15.98 -3.23
N ARG A 110 -14.64 16.13 -3.55
CA ARG A 110 -15.23 15.43 -4.70
C ARG A 110 -14.68 15.93 -6.02
N PHE A 111 -14.38 17.22 -6.11
CA PHE A 111 -13.95 17.82 -7.35
C PHE A 111 -12.47 18.19 -7.38
N GLY A 112 -11.81 18.14 -6.25
CA GLY A 112 -10.41 18.53 -6.12
C GLY A 112 -9.47 17.68 -6.94
N ASP A 113 -9.91 16.56 -7.32
CA ASP A 113 -9.10 15.65 -8.11
C ASP A 113 -8.91 16.12 -9.52
N HIS A 114 -9.74 17.07 -9.87
CA HIS A 114 -9.67 17.60 -11.19
C HIS A 114 -8.92 18.87 -11.22
N GLN A 115 -9.28 19.18 -10.83
CA GLN A 115 -9.16 20.11 -10.93
C GLN A 115 -8.90 20.75 -10.18
N THR A 116 -8.91 20.71 -10.17
CA THR A 116 -9.01 21.24 -9.73
C THR A 116 -9.03 21.92 -9.38
N THR A 117 -8.89 22.15 -9.38
CA THR A 117 -9.30 22.59 -9.00
C THR A 117 -9.64 23.27 -8.60
N ASP A 118 -9.68 23.49 -8.43
CA ASP A 118 -10.27 23.92 -8.04
C ASP A 118 -10.68 24.43 -7.75
N LEU A 119 -10.89 24.56 -7.66
CA LEU A 119 -11.27 24.72 -7.50
C LEU A 119 -10.98 24.98 -7.28
N LYS A 120 -10.43 24.78 -7.46
CA LYS A 120 -10.18 24.58 -7.56
C LYS A 120 -10.26 24.56 -7.66
#